data_c9b449a916efe5fe77333f251363923b
#
_entry.id   c9b449a916efe5fe77333f251363923b
#
_cell.length_a   1.000
_cell.length_b   1.000
_cell.length_c   1.000
_cell.angle_alpha   90.00
_cell.angle_beta   90.00
_cell.angle_gamma   90.00
#
_symmetry.space_group_name_H-M   'P 1'
#
loop_
_entity.id
_entity.type
_entity.pdbx_description
1 polymer ?
#
loop_
_entity_poly.entity_id
_entity_poly.type
_entity_poly.pdbx_seq_one_letter_code
_entity_poly.pdbx_strand_id
1 'polypeptide(L)'
;LQILSFYNAVANDGIMVKPTFLESSNKLGALKKTTFKKKVLNPSICSKETLSIVKKMLYDVVHHKNGTAKNIKSNNIKIAGKTGTAQVGYGTDKVDYISSFVGYFPAEKPKYSCIVVINKPNKNKGYYGSDVAAPVFKRIAEKISSRNPVIENYIYSEMIKNIEISQKEYSTNSNNIDS
;
A
#
# COMPACT_ATOMS: atom_id res chain seq x y z
N LEU A 1 -9.73 -3.46 11.23
CA LEU A 1 -8.40 -3.34 11.80
C LEU A 1 -7.55 -4.60 11.59
N GLN A 2 -8.08 -5.81 11.78
CA GLN A 2 -7.36 -7.08 11.61
C GLN A 2 -6.77 -7.23 10.20
N ILE A 3 -7.56 -6.99 9.15
CA ILE A 3 -7.09 -7.03 7.76
C ILE A 3 -5.94 -6.04 7.55
N LEU A 4 -6.09 -4.80 8.03
CA LEU A 4 -5.03 -3.79 7.94
C LEU A 4 -3.75 -4.24 8.67
N SER A 5 -3.86 -4.87 9.84
CA SER A 5 -2.71 -5.39 10.59
C SER A 5 -1.98 -6.48 9.84
N PHE A 6 -2.68 -7.33 9.09
CA PHE A 6 -2.08 -8.35 8.25
C PHE A 6 -1.29 -7.72 7.08
N TYR A 7 -1.90 -6.80 6.34
CA TYR A 7 -1.21 -6.09 5.24
C TYR A 7 -0.05 -5.24 5.74
N ASN A 8 -0.17 -4.66 6.95
CA ASN A 8 0.94 -3.99 7.61
C ASN A 8 2.08 -4.96 7.90
N ALA A 9 1.81 -6.19 8.38
CA ALA A 9 2.84 -7.18 8.59
C ALA A 9 3.55 -7.58 7.29
N VAL A 10 2.82 -7.75 6.19
CA VAL A 10 3.42 -7.98 4.85
C VAL A 10 4.34 -6.82 4.45
N ALA A 11 3.90 -5.59 4.65
CA ALA A 11 4.69 -4.39 4.37
C ALA A 11 5.93 -4.27 5.28
N ASN A 12 5.83 -4.74 6.53
CA ASN A 12 6.84 -4.66 7.59
C ASN A 12 7.69 -5.95 7.67
N ASP A 13 8.08 -6.48 6.51
CA ASP A 13 8.96 -7.64 6.37
C ASP A 13 8.52 -8.90 7.16
N GLY A 14 7.21 -9.10 7.24
CA GLY A 14 6.60 -10.23 7.92
C GLY A 14 6.42 -10.03 9.43
N ILE A 15 6.81 -8.90 9.99
CA ILE A 15 6.71 -8.62 11.42
C ILE A 15 5.34 -8.04 11.74
N MET A 16 4.50 -8.79 12.44
CA MET A 16 3.20 -8.33 12.90
C MET A 16 3.30 -7.58 14.22
N VAL A 17 2.80 -6.36 14.24
CA VAL A 17 2.80 -5.51 15.43
C VAL A 17 1.39 -5.27 15.94
N LYS A 18 1.26 -5.06 17.26
CA LYS A 18 -0.02 -4.68 17.86
C LYS A 18 -0.37 -3.25 17.42
N PRO A 19 -1.56 -3.02 16.81
CA PRO A 19 -2.02 -1.67 16.54
C PRO A 19 -2.10 -0.84 17.82
N THR A 20 -1.58 0.38 17.77
CA THR A 20 -1.56 1.31 18.90
C THR A 20 -2.13 2.63 18.44
N PHE A 21 -3.10 3.17 19.16
CA PHE A 21 -3.74 4.46 18.88
C PHE A 21 -3.17 5.60 19.74
N LEU A 22 -2.41 5.23 20.78
CA LEU A 22 -1.80 6.18 21.70
C LEU A 22 -0.28 6.00 21.67
N GLU A 23 0.44 7.08 21.39
CA GLU A 23 1.89 7.12 21.51
C GLU A 23 2.31 7.35 22.96
N SER A 24 1.59 8.24 23.62
CA SER A 24 1.87 8.59 25.01
C SER A 24 0.64 9.19 25.68
N SER A 25 0.61 9.12 27.00
CA SER A 25 -0.34 9.84 27.83
C SER A 25 0.37 10.63 28.93
N ASN A 26 -0.15 11.80 29.25
CA ASN A 26 0.32 12.60 30.37
C ASN A 26 -0.86 12.87 31.32
N LYS A 27 -0.69 12.56 32.60
CA LYS A 27 -1.70 12.89 33.61
C LYS A 27 -1.48 14.35 34.03
N LEU A 28 -2.55 15.14 34.08
CA LEU A 28 -2.47 16.55 34.50
C LEU A 28 -1.79 16.65 35.88
N GLY A 29 -0.73 17.46 35.98
CA GLY A 29 0.06 17.60 37.21
C GLY A 29 1.13 16.51 37.43
N ALA A 30 1.28 15.53 36.54
CA ALA A 30 2.32 14.51 36.66
C ALA A 30 3.61 14.93 35.93
N LEU A 31 4.75 14.76 36.59
CA LEU A 31 6.07 15.02 36.01
C LEU A 31 6.50 13.95 34.99
N LYS A 32 5.82 12.79 34.96
CA LYS A 32 6.22 11.64 34.12
C LYS A 32 5.19 11.34 33.06
N LYS A 33 5.63 11.38 31.80
CA LYS A 33 4.88 10.95 30.61
C LYS A 33 4.92 9.42 30.49
N THR A 34 3.76 8.76 30.35
CA THR A 34 3.70 7.33 30.03
C THR A 34 3.78 7.15 28.52
N THR A 35 4.77 6.40 28.05
CA THR A 35 4.96 6.09 26.61
C THR A 35 4.55 4.65 26.32
N PHE A 36 3.77 4.46 25.26
CA PHE A 36 3.35 3.13 24.80
C PHE A 36 4.34 2.59 23.77
N LYS A 37 5.09 1.56 24.17
CA LYS A 37 6.08 0.95 23.28
C LYS A 37 5.44 0.04 22.25
N LYS A 38 6.06 -0.06 21.08
CA LYS A 38 5.72 -1.05 20.04
C LYS A 38 5.75 -2.46 20.64
N LYS A 39 4.67 -3.23 20.43
CA LYS A 39 4.59 -4.64 20.82
C LYS A 39 4.53 -5.51 19.56
N VAL A 40 5.49 -6.42 19.41
CA VAL A 40 5.50 -7.44 18.37
C VAL A 40 4.54 -8.56 18.78
N LEU A 41 3.59 -8.92 17.91
CA LEU A 41 2.66 -10.03 18.09
C LEU A 41 3.20 -11.30 17.48
N ASN A 42 3.82 -11.19 16.29
CA ASN A 42 4.47 -12.30 15.59
C ASN A 42 5.72 -11.75 14.88
N PRO A 43 6.91 -12.29 15.16
CA PRO A 43 8.15 -11.84 14.54
C PRO A 43 8.28 -12.24 13.06
N SER A 44 7.55 -13.26 12.61
CA SER A 44 7.56 -13.69 11.21
C SER A 44 6.27 -14.43 10.87
N ILE A 45 5.41 -13.82 10.03
CA ILE A 45 4.12 -14.43 9.63
C ILE A 45 4.28 -15.52 8.57
N CYS A 46 5.41 -15.55 7.86
CA CYS A 46 5.75 -16.57 6.85
C CYS A 46 7.24 -16.53 6.52
N SER A 47 7.72 -17.43 5.65
CA SER A 47 9.11 -17.42 5.17
C SER A 47 9.39 -16.18 4.31
N LYS A 48 10.66 -15.82 4.15
CA LYS A 48 11.09 -14.68 3.32
C LYS A 48 10.73 -14.87 1.85
N GLU A 49 10.82 -16.10 1.36
CA GLU A 49 10.47 -16.50 0.00
C GLU A 49 8.97 -16.27 -0.25
N THR A 50 8.11 -16.79 0.65
CA THR A 50 6.67 -16.58 0.59
C THR A 50 6.33 -15.11 0.64
N LEU A 51 6.97 -14.35 1.54
CA LEU A 51 6.75 -12.92 1.67
C LEU A 51 7.09 -12.15 0.39
N SER A 52 8.21 -12.50 -0.26
CA SER A 52 8.63 -11.90 -1.54
C SER A 52 7.58 -12.13 -2.63
N ILE A 53 7.09 -13.38 -2.73
CA ILE A 53 6.04 -13.75 -3.70
C ILE A 53 4.76 -12.94 -3.42
N VAL A 54 4.32 -12.87 -2.16
CA VAL A 54 3.12 -12.11 -1.78
C VAL A 54 3.26 -10.62 -2.09
N LYS A 55 4.40 -10.01 -1.76
CA LYS A 55 4.68 -8.60 -2.09
C LYS A 55 4.60 -8.36 -3.60
N LYS A 56 5.20 -9.27 -4.41
CA LYS A 56 5.11 -9.19 -5.87
C LYS A 56 3.66 -9.29 -6.35
N MET A 57 2.88 -10.25 -5.85
CA MET A 57 1.47 -10.41 -6.22
C MET A 57 0.66 -9.14 -5.90
N LEU A 58 0.87 -8.52 -4.74
CA LEU A 58 0.19 -7.29 -4.34
C LEU A 58 0.59 -6.09 -5.22
N TYR A 59 1.85 -6.04 -5.63
CA TYR A 59 2.33 -5.06 -6.59
C TYR A 59 1.67 -5.24 -7.96
N ASP A 60 1.59 -6.48 -8.46
CA ASP A 60 1.02 -6.83 -9.77
C ASP A 60 -0.49 -6.52 -9.86
N VAL A 61 -1.23 -6.52 -8.75
CA VAL A 61 -2.63 -6.07 -8.70
C VAL A 61 -2.82 -4.66 -9.27
N VAL A 62 -1.82 -3.78 -9.07
CA VAL A 62 -1.87 -2.38 -9.54
C VAL A 62 -1.04 -2.18 -10.82
N HIS A 63 0.09 -2.87 -10.96
CA HIS A 63 1.08 -2.54 -12.00
C HIS A 63 1.07 -3.49 -13.19
N HIS A 64 0.54 -4.71 -13.06
CA HIS A 64 0.42 -5.65 -14.18
C HIS A 64 -0.72 -5.23 -15.13
N LYS A 65 -0.57 -5.52 -16.42
CA LYS A 65 -1.57 -5.18 -17.47
C LYS A 65 -2.97 -5.74 -17.21
N ASN A 66 -3.05 -6.90 -16.54
CA ASN A 66 -4.28 -7.57 -16.14
C ASN A 66 -4.61 -7.37 -14.66
N GLY A 67 -3.93 -6.46 -13.97
CA GLY A 67 -4.16 -6.17 -12.55
C GLY A 67 -5.57 -5.64 -12.29
N THR A 68 -6.22 -6.14 -11.24
CA THR A 68 -7.61 -5.78 -10.89
C THR A 68 -7.76 -4.32 -10.46
N ALA A 69 -6.66 -3.66 -10.08
CA ALA A 69 -6.62 -2.25 -9.71
C ALA A 69 -5.66 -1.43 -10.60
N LYS A 70 -5.44 -1.82 -11.84
CA LYS A 70 -4.57 -1.10 -12.79
C LYS A 70 -4.97 0.36 -13.02
N ASN A 71 -6.24 0.68 -12.81
CA ASN A 71 -6.81 2.04 -12.92
C ASN A 71 -6.24 3.02 -11.89
N ILE A 72 -5.64 2.53 -10.79
CA ILE A 72 -5.01 3.37 -9.79
C ILE A 72 -3.48 3.45 -9.92
N LYS A 73 -2.89 2.89 -10.97
CA LYS A 73 -1.47 3.06 -11.25
C LYS A 73 -1.11 4.55 -11.22
N SER A 74 -0.04 4.91 -10.53
CA SER A 74 0.44 6.27 -10.40
C SER A 74 1.89 6.36 -10.85
N ASN A 75 2.26 7.47 -11.47
CA ASN A 75 3.65 7.78 -11.81
C ASN A 75 4.40 8.38 -10.61
N ASN A 76 3.67 8.91 -9.63
CA ASN A 76 4.25 9.64 -8.49
C ASN A 76 4.58 8.71 -7.31
N ILE A 77 3.85 7.60 -7.16
CA ILE A 77 4.06 6.66 -6.07
C ILE A 77 3.61 5.26 -6.47
N LYS A 78 4.42 4.27 -6.19
CA LYS A 78 4.05 2.87 -6.42
C LYS A 78 3.25 2.33 -5.24
N ILE A 79 2.13 1.70 -5.57
CA ILE A 79 1.17 1.16 -4.61
C ILE A 79 1.15 -0.35 -4.76
N ALA A 80 1.13 -1.07 -3.65
CA ALA A 80 0.86 -2.50 -3.60
C ALA A 80 -0.36 -2.76 -2.73
N GLY A 81 -1.27 -3.63 -3.18
CA GLY A 81 -2.50 -3.89 -2.43
C GLY A 81 -3.46 -4.84 -3.11
N LYS A 82 -4.66 -4.95 -2.56
CA LYS A 82 -5.69 -5.87 -3.04
C LYS A 82 -7.08 -5.24 -2.95
N THR A 83 -7.87 -5.45 -3.99
CA THR A 83 -9.30 -5.14 -4.03
C THR A 83 -10.10 -6.20 -3.26
N GLY A 84 -11.17 -5.78 -2.64
CA GLY A 84 -12.18 -6.65 -2.06
C GLY A 84 -13.57 -6.17 -2.45
N THR A 85 -14.48 -7.11 -2.73
CA THR A 85 -15.89 -6.83 -2.98
C THR A 85 -16.68 -7.96 -2.35
N ALA A 86 -17.33 -7.68 -1.25
CA ALA A 86 -18.19 -8.62 -0.55
C ALA A 86 -19.66 -8.28 -0.80
N GLN A 87 -20.44 -9.26 -1.19
CA GLN A 87 -21.89 -9.14 -1.28
C GLN A 87 -22.51 -9.33 0.09
N VAL A 88 -23.49 -8.51 0.44
CA VAL A 88 -24.29 -8.63 1.66
C VAL A 88 -25.78 -8.73 1.29
N GLY A 89 -26.57 -9.32 2.15
CA GLY A 89 -28.00 -9.55 1.88
C GLY A 89 -28.27 -10.78 1.01
N TYR A 90 -27.47 -11.84 1.16
CA TYR A 90 -27.72 -13.12 0.50
C TYR A 90 -29.11 -13.65 0.85
N GLY A 91 -29.88 -14.05 -0.16
CA GLY A 91 -31.23 -14.60 0.02
C GLY A 91 -32.32 -13.55 0.30
N THR A 92 -32.01 -12.26 0.14
CA THR A 92 -33.00 -11.18 0.23
C THR A 92 -33.12 -10.44 -1.11
N ASP A 93 -34.25 -9.76 -1.32
CA ASP A 93 -34.46 -8.93 -2.53
C ASP A 93 -33.54 -7.69 -2.58
N LYS A 94 -32.81 -7.41 -1.50
CA LYS A 94 -31.90 -6.26 -1.38
C LYS A 94 -30.45 -6.72 -1.26
N VAL A 95 -29.83 -6.96 -2.40
CA VAL A 95 -28.39 -7.22 -2.48
C VAL A 95 -27.62 -5.89 -2.36
N ASP A 96 -26.71 -5.80 -1.38
CA ASP A 96 -25.78 -4.68 -1.23
C ASP A 96 -24.34 -5.18 -1.30
N TYR A 97 -23.37 -4.25 -1.34
CA TYR A 97 -21.95 -4.57 -1.40
C TYR A 97 -21.14 -3.81 -0.34
N ILE A 98 -20.05 -4.43 0.10
CA ILE A 98 -18.97 -3.79 0.84
C ILE A 98 -17.73 -3.88 -0.03
N SER A 99 -17.25 -2.74 -0.48
CA SER A 99 -16.15 -2.65 -1.42
C SER A 99 -14.93 -2.08 -0.70
N SER A 100 -13.77 -2.69 -0.91
CA SER A 100 -12.58 -2.30 -0.20
C SER A 100 -11.33 -2.32 -1.09
N PHE A 101 -10.34 -1.54 -0.69
CA PHE A 101 -8.96 -1.67 -1.14
C PHE A 101 -8.05 -1.53 0.08
N VAL A 102 -7.15 -2.49 0.26
CA VAL A 102 -6.15 -2.50 1.33
C VAL A 102 -4.77 -2.68 0.74
N GLY A 103 -3.80 -1.98 1.27
CA GLY A 103 -2.45 -2.04 0.75
C GLY A 103 -1.47 -1.15 1.50
N TYR A 104 -0.34 -0.89 0.88
CA TYR A 104 0.74 -0.08 1.43
C TYR A 104 1.46 0.73 0.34
N PHE A 105 2.16 1.76 0.76
CA PHE A 105 2.93 2.64 -0.10
C PHE A 105 4.08 3.33 0.66
N PRO A 106 5.20 3.72 -0.03
CA PRO A 106 5.62 3.26 -1.35
C PRO A 106 5.79 1.73 -1.37
N ALA A 107 5.58 1.08 -2.53
CA ALA A 107 5.60 -0.39 -2.60
C ALA A 107 7.00 -0.99 -2.35
N GLU A 108 8.06 -0.31 -2.79
CA GLU A 108 9.45 -0.75 -2.67
C GLU A 108 10.01 -0.59 -1.25
N LYS A 109 9.64 0.51 -0.58
CA LYS A 109 10.04 0.81 0.80
C LYS A 109 8.85 1.29 1.60
N PRO A 110 7.99 0.38 2.07
CA PRO A 110 6.73 0.72 2.71
C PRO A 110 6.90 1.63 3.93
N LYS A 111 6.12 2.70 3.96
CA LYS A 111 6.04 3.65 5.07
C LYS A 111 4.65 3.68 5.69
N TYR A 112 3.63 3.46 4.87
CA TYR A 112 2.23 3.54 5.27
C TYR A 112 1.46 2.33 4.77
N SER A 113 0.61 1.79 5.60
CA SER A 113 -0.46 0.87 5.22
C SER A 113 -1.81 1.53 5.43
N CYS A 114 -2.73 1.30 4.51
CA CYS A 114 -4.06 1.91 4.52
C CYS A 114 -5.11 0.90 4.08
N ILE A 115 -6.32 1.06 4.59
CA ILE A 115 -7.52 0.36 4.11
C ILE A 115 -8.61 1.38 3.87
N VAL A 116 -9.25 1.29 2.71
CA VAL A 116 -10.48 2.04 2.37
C VAL A 116 -11.61 1.05 2.25
N VAL A 117 -12.69 1.32 2.95
CA VAL A 117 -13.91 0.51 2.92
C VAL A 117 -15.10 1.42 2.57
N ILE A 118 -15.82 1.07 1.53
CA ILE A 118 -17.04 1.74 1.09
C ILE A 118 -18.20 0.78 1.34
N ASN A 119 -19.06 1.15 2.26
CA ASN A 119 -20.25 0.39 2.57
C ASN A 119 -21.42 0.86 1.70
N LYS A 120 -22.13 -0.06 1.07
CA LYS A 120 -23.29 0.19 0.20
C LYS A 120 -23.01 1.24 -0.88
N PRO A 121 -22.01 1.01 -1.77
CA PRO A 121 -21.73 1.92 -2.86
C PRO A 121 -22.95 2.06 -3.78
N ASN A 122 -23.04 3.21 -4.45
CA ASN A 122 -24.08 3.41 -5.46
C ASN A 122 -23.81 2.52 -6.68
N LYS A 123 -24.63 1.48 -6.84
CA LYS A 123 -24.46 0.45 -7.88
C LYS A 123 -24.45 1.03 -9.30
N ASN A 124 -25.16 2.13 -9.54
CA ASN A 124 -25.20 2.79 -10.84
C ASN A 124 -23.88 3.51 -11.20
N LYS A 125 -23.03 3.79 -10.19
CA LYS A 125 -21.72 4.39 -10.36
C LYS A 125 -20.56 3.39 -10.24
N GLY A 126 -20.86 2.13 -9.93
CA GLY A 126 -19.88 1.07 -9.70
C GLY A 126 -19.89 0.57 -8.26
N TYR A 127 -19.54 -0.68 -8.08
CA TYR A 127 -19.52 -1.32 -6.75
C TYR A 127 -18.29 -2.21 -6.52
N TYR A 128 -17.42 -2.38 -7.50
CA TYR A 128 -16.17 -3.10 -7.27
C TYR A 128 -15.19 -2.28 -6.44
N GLY A 129 -14.39 -2.96 -5.65
CA GLY A 129 -13.33 -2.31 -4.87
C GLY A 129 -12.34 -1.51 -5.74
N SER A 130 -12.10 -1.95 -6.98
CA SER A 130 -11.33 -1.22 -8.00
C SER A 130 -11.96 0.12 -8.38
N ASP A 131 -13.28 0.21 -8.40
CA ASP A 131 -14.00 1.37 -8.94
C ASP A 131 -14.23 2.46 -7.88
N VAL A 132 -14.49 2.05 -6.64
CA VAL A 132 -14.92 2.97 -5.59
C VAL A 132 -13.92 3.15 -4.46
N ALA A 133 -13.22 2.08 -4.03
CA ALA A 133 -12.28 2.14 -2.90
C ALA A 133 -10.84 2.44 -3.34
N ALA A 134 -10.37 1.78 -4.39
CA ALA A 134 -9.01 1.96 -4.88
C ALA A 134 -8.69 3.41 -5.33
N PRO A 135 -9.56 4.14 -6.04
CA PRO A 135 -9.30 5.54 -6.38
C PRO A 135 -9.17 6.45 -5.16
N VAL A 136 -9.92 6.17 -4.08
CA VAL A 136 -9.78 6.91 -2.82
C VAL A 136 -8.43 6.62 -2.17
N PHE A 137 -8.01 5.34 -2.15
CA PHE A 137 -6.70 4.94 -1.66
C PHE A 137 -5.56 5.66 -2.42
N LYS A 138 -5.62 5.68 -3.75
CA LYS A 138 -4.65 6.39 -4.60
C LYS A 138 -4.54 7.85 -4.20
N ARG A 139 -5.66 8.57 -4.08
CA ARG A 139 -5.66 9.99 -3.68
C ARG A 139 -5.04 10.21 -2.29
N ILE A 140 -5.28 9.30 -1.34
CA ILE A 140 -4.66 9.34 -0.02
C ILE A 140 -3.14 9.16 -0.15
N ALA A 141 -2.69 8.14 -0.90
CA ALA A 141 -1.27 7.84 -1.09
C ALA A 141 -0.54 9.01 -1.75
N GLU A 142 -1.08 9.57 -2.83
CA GLU A 142 -0.51 10.73 -3.53
C GLU A 142 -0.46 11.97 -2.63
N LYS A 143 -1.52 12.24 -1.86
CA LYS A 143 -1.56 13.40 -0.96
C LYS A 143 -0.58 13.28 0.20
N ILE A 144 -0.37 12.09 0.75
CA ILE A 144 0.63 11.85 1.80
C ILE A 144 2.03 11.96 1.20
N SER A 145 2.27 11.36 0.02
CA SER A 145 3.55 11.43 -0.67
C SER A 145 3.97 12.87 -0.94
N SER A 146 3.08 13.70 -1.49
CA SER A 146 3.38 15.10 -1.81
C SER A 146 3.63 16.00 -0.59
N ARG A 147 3.30 15.54 0.61
CA ARG A 147 3.50 16.29 1.87
C ARG A 147 4.63 15.73 2.74
N ASN A 148 5.23 14.62 2.34
CA ASN A 148 6.25 13.95 3.14
C ASN A 148 7.61 14.00 2.43
N PRO A 149 8.54 14.88 2.86
CA PRO A 149 9.83 15.08 2.21
C PRO A 149 10.71 13.82 2.19
N VAL A 150 10.50 12.88 3.12
CA VAL A 150 11.23 11.61 3.14
C VAL A 150 10.82 10.70 1.98
N ILE A 151 9.53 10.70 1.62
CA ILE A 151 9.03 9.95 0.46
C ILE A 151 9.46 10.66 -0.83
N GLU A 152 9.37 11.97 -0.87
CA GLU A 152 9.79 12.79 -2.00
C GLU A 152 11.28 12.59 -2.34
N ASN A 153 12.15 12.64 -1.33
CA ASN A 153 13.58 12.36 -1.51
C ASN A 153 13.85 10.93 -1.99
N TYR A 154 13.07 9.95 -1.52
CA TYR A 154 13.19 8.57 -2.00
C TYR A 154 12.78 8.43 -3.46
N ILE A 155 11.66 9.02 -3.86
CA ILE A 155 11.18 9.02 -5.25
C ILE A 155 12.21 9.70 -6.15
N TYR A 156 12.75 10.83 -5.72
CA TYR A 156 13.79 11.56 -6.47
C TYR A 156 15.06 10.74 -6.65
N SER A 157 15.54 10.06 -5.61
CA SER A 157 16.72 9.18 -5.69
C SER A 157 16.52 7.99 -6.64
N GLU A 158 15.32 7.39 -6.64
CA GLU A 158 14.97 6.30 -7.58
C GLU A 158 14.87 6.81 -9.03
N MET A 159 14.35 8.01 -9.24
CA MET A 159 14.33 8.63 -10.58
C MET A 159 15.74 8.87 -11.13
N ILE A 160 16.66 9.42 -10.31
CA ILE A 160 18.05 9.63 -10.71
C ILE A 160 18.71 8.30 -11.07
N LYS A 161 18.56 7.28 -10.23
CA LYS A 161 19.12 5.95 -10.47
C LYS A 161 18.63 5.33 -11.78
N ASN A 162 17.35 5.48 -12.11
CA ASN A 162 16.78 4.99 -13.37
C ASN A 162 17.35 5.76 -14.58
N ILE A 163 17.59 7.06 -14.44
CA ILE A 163 18.23 7.88 -15.50
C ILE A 163 19.68 7.41 -15.73
N GLU A 164 20.45 7.18 -14.67
CA GLU A 164 21.82 6.68 -14.75
C GLU A 164 21.93 5.31 -15.41
N ILE A 165 20.99 4.39 -15.10
CA ILE A 165 20.90 3.07 -15.74
C ILE A 165 20.63 3.23 -17.23
N SER A 166 19.64 4.03 -17.61
CA SER A 166 19.28 4.27 -19.01
C SER A 166 20.43 4.90 -19.80
N GLN A 167 21.19 5.81 -19.19
CA GLN A 167 22.37 6.43 -19.83
C GLN A 167 23.51 5.42 -20.04
N LYS A 168 23.72 4.50 -19.08
CA LYS A 168 24.72 3.42 -19.22
C LYS A 168 24.33 2.43 -20.33
N GLU A 169 23.08 2.05 -20.42
CA GLU A 169 22.58 1.18 -21.49
C GLU A 169 22.72 1.82 -22.87
N TYR A 170 22.47 3.13 -22.97
CA TYR A 170 22.66 3.87 -24.23
C TYR A 170 24.14 3.95 -24.64
N SER A 171 25.04 4.20 -23.70
CA SER A 171 26.48 4.28 -23.95
C SER A 171 27.09 2.92 -24.32
N THR A 172 26.60 1.80 -23.76
CA THR A 172 27.07 0.45 -24.14
C THR A 172 26.55 0.03 -25.51
N ASN A 173 25.36 0.44 -25.91
CA ASN A 173 24.82 0.14 -27.24
C ASN A 173 25.48 0.97 -28.34
N SER A 174 25.90 2.22 -28.10
CA SER A 174 26.61 3.03 -29.08
C SER A 174 28.03 2.52 -29.37
N ASN A 175 28.69 1.94 -28.36
CA ASN A 175 30.04 1.37 -28.57
C ASN A 175 30.04 0.03 -29.34
N ASN A 176 28.89 -0.63 -29.48
CA ASN A 176 28.76 -1.87 -30.26
C ASN A 176 28.31 -1.65 -31.71
N ILE A 177 28.10 -0.42 -32.14
CA ILE A 177 27.71 -0.07 -33.53
C ILE A 177 28.93 0.37 -34.34
N ASP A 178 30.02 0.80 -33.67
CA ASP A 178 31.26 1.30 -34.30
C ASP A 178 32.39 0.24 -34.37
N SER A 179 32.08 -1.03 -34.11
CA SER A 179 32.96 -2.18 -34.25
C SER A 179 32.43 -3.16 -35.31
#